data_192191fafab7cf6336e1ffa2dd37043f
#
_entry.id   192191fafab7cf6336e1ffa2dd37043f
#
_cell.length_a   1.000
_cell.length_b   1.000
_cell.length_c   1.000
_cell.angle_alpha   90.00
_cell.angle_beta   90.00
_cell.angle_gamma   90.00
#
_symmetry.space_group_name_H-M   'P 1'
#
loop_
_entity.id
_entity.type
_entity.pdbx_description
1 polymer ?
#
loop_
_entity_poly.entity_id
_entity_poly.type
_entity_poly.pdbx_seq_one_letter_code
_entity_poly.pdbx_strand_id
1 'polypeptide(L)'
;MTATMSVGLRTRAGTLLDTAAERWVGDVLDEDARVLALAVGPVLDVGCGPGRHVAWLTAAGIPALGIDVSAGAVAQARARGARAHRQCVFEPIPADLAWRTILLLDGNLGIGGDPVTLLDRCAALLHPHGCVLAEVAPPGARSALHEARLELNGHLGPWFAWATVSVDDITGFSRPSGLAPTAVWEDGGRWFARLQRDNAT
;
A
#
# COMPACT_ATOMS: atom_id res chain seq x y z
N MET A 1 28.44 -0.22 -15.36
CA MET A 1 27.44 0.85 -15.24
C MET A 1 26.09 0.16 -15.05
N THR A 2 25.58 0.12 -13.84
CA THR A 2 24.22 -0.37 -13.55
C THR A 2 23.25 0.67 -14.09
N ALA A 3 22.46 0.30 -15.08
CA ALA A 3 21.40 1.17 -15.60
C ALA A 3 20.41 1.44 -14.43
N THR A 4 20.24 2.70 -14.07
CA THR A 4 19.25 3.11 -13.07
C THR A 4 17.87 2.73 -13.63
N MET A 5 17.15 1.88 -12.90
CA MET A 5 15.82 1.46 -13.30
C MET A 5 14.86 2.63 -13.06
N SER A 6 14.26 3.14 -14.14
CA SER A 6 13.25 4.19 -14.07
C SER A 6 11.87 3.55 -13.95
N VAL A 7 11.17 3.84 -12.86
CA VAL A 7 9.79 3.40 -12.61
C VAL A 7 8.95 4.63 -12.33
N GLY A 8 7.77 4.72 -12.92
CA GLY A 8 6.86 5.85 -12.71
C GLY A 8 5.41 5.46 -12.91
N LEU A 9 4.52 6.21 -12.30
CA LEU A 9 3.09 6.12 -12.52
C LEU A 9 2.65 7.34 -13.34
N ARG A 10 2.24 7.09 -14.59
CA ARG A 10 1.86 8.15 -15.53
C ARG A 10 0.35 8.21 -15.69
N THR A 11 -0.24 9.37 -15.48
CA THR A 11 -1.66 9.61 -15.73
C THR A 11 -1.96 9.80 -17.22
N ARG A 12 -3.23 9.70 -17.59
CA ARG A 12 -3.70 9.97 -18.96
C ARG A 12 -3.44 11.42 -19.39
N ALA A 13 -3.38 12.35 -18.46
CA ALA A 13 -3.02 13.74 -18.68
C ALA A 13 -1.49 13.94 -18.92
N GLY A 14 -0.70 12.87 -18.84
CA GLY A 14 0.76 12.92 -19.03
C GLY A 14 1.55 13.27 -17.77
N THR A 15 0.87 13.57 -16.65
CA THR A 15 1.51 13.86 -15.37
C THR A 15 2.09 12.59 -14.77
N LEU A 16 3.33 12.65 -14.28
CA LEU A 16 3.87 11.64 -13.38
C LEU A 16 3.31 11.91 -11.98
N LEU A 17 2.64 10.93 -11.41
CA LEU A 17 2.27 10.98 -10.01
C LEU A 17 3.55 10.82 -9.18
N ASP A 18 3.72 11.65 -8.18
CA ASP A 18 4.83 11.53 -7.22
C ASP A 18 4.54 10.38 -6.25
N THR A 19 4.79 9.18 -6.72
CA THR A 19 4.66 7.95 -5.95
C THR A 19 6.01 7.46 -5.47
N ALA A 20 7.10 8.20 -5.79
CA ALA A 20 8.48 7.77 -5.60
C ALA A 20 8.70 6.29 -5.99
N ALA A 21 8.19 5.94 -7.18
CA ALA A 21 8.11 4.56 -7.66
C ALA A 21 9.49 3.86 -7.73
N GLU A 22 10.58 4.63 -7.76
CA GLU A 22 11.95 4.09 -7.64
C GLU A 22 12.17 3.34 -6.32
N ARG A 23 11.47 3.73 -5.24
CA ARG A 23 11.53 3.05 -3.94
C ARG A 23 10.92 1.64 -4.02
N TRP A 24 9.94 1.41 -4.90
CA TRP A 24 9.26 0.12 -4.98
C TRP A 24 10.20 -1.05 -5.25
N VAL A 25 11.27 -0.80 -5.99
CA VAL A 25 12.26 -1.81 -6.40
C VAL A 25 13.51 -1.83 -5.50
N GLY A 26 13.68 -0.81 -4.67
CA GLY A 26 14.79 -0.67 -3.73
C GLY A 26 14.67 -1.51 -2.47
N ASP A 27 15.52 -1.21 -1.51
CA ASP A 27 15.48 -1.75 -0.16
C ASP A 27 14.55 -0.91 0.74
N VAL A 28 14.28 -1.42 1.93
CA VAL A 28 13.53 -0.70 2.97
C VAL A 28 14.34 0.51 3.43
N LEU A 29 13.74 1.69 3.37
CA LEU A 29 14.32 2.93 3.88
C LEU A 29 14.06 3.07 5.38
N ASP A 30 14.73 4.03 6.03
CA ASP A 30 14.58 4.24 7.47
C ASP A 30 13.14 4.59 7.87
N GLU A 31 12.46 5.42 7.09
CA GLU A 31 11.05 5.76 7.31
C GLU A 31 10.14 4.56 7.10
N ASP A 32 10.42 3.67 6.13
CA ASP A 32 9.68 2.41 6.00
C ASP A 32 9.87 1.54 7.24
N ALA A 33 11.12 1.39 7.70
CA ALA A 33 11.43 0.57 8.88
C ALA A 33 10.68 1.07 10.13
N ARG A 34 10.57 2.40 10.31
CA ARG A 34 9.82 3.00 11.43
C ARG A 34 8.32 2.72 11.33
N VAL A 35 7.73 2.81 10.14
CA VAL A 35 6.31 2.45 9.94
C VAL A 35 6.10 0.95 10.13
N LEU A 36 6.96 0.11 9.57
CA LEU A 36 6.88 -1.35 9.70
C LEU A 36 7.06 -1.83 11.15
N ALA A 37 7.85 -1.11 11.96
CA ALA A 37 7.99 -1.40 13.40
C ALA A 37 6.70 -1.20 14.20
N LEU A 38 5.70 -0.48 13.67
CA LEU A 38 4.37 -0.35 14.27
C LEU A 38 3.46 -1.56 13.95
N ALA A 39 3.87 -2.43 13.02
CA ALA A 39 3.06 -3.55 12.58
C ALA A 39 3.06 -4.68 13.63
N VAL A 40 1.89 -5.25 13.84
CA VAL A 40 1.68 -6.45 14.66
C VAL A 40 1.21 -7.56 13.72
N GLY A 41 1.87 -8.71 13.76
CA GLY A 41 1.53 -9.85 12.90
C GLY A 41 0.26 -10.58 13.34
N PRO A 42 -0.42 -11.28 12.42
CA PRO A 42 -0.07 -11.41 11.01
C PRO A 42 -0.31 -10.12 10.19
N VAL A 43 0.58 -9.85 9.24
CA VAL A 43 0.57 -8.65 8.38
C VAL A 43 0.19 -9.03 6.95
N LEU A 44 -0.73 -8.27 6.33
CA LEU A 44 -1.03 -8.33 4.91
C LEU A 44 -0.48 -7.07 4.22
N ASP A 45 0.41 -7.23 3.26
CA ASP A 45 0.93 -6.15 2.42
C ASP A 45 0.18 -6.16 1.08
N VAL A 46 -0.68 -5.17 0.85
CA VAL A 46 -1.54 -5.07 -0.34
C VAL A 46 -0.83 -4.25 -1.41
N GLY A 47 -0.64 -4.85 -2.58
CA GLY A 47 0.20 -4.27 -3.63
C GLY A 47 1.68 -4.35 -3.27
N CYS A 48 2.12 -5.50 -2.76
CA CYS A 48 3.46 -5.68 -2.19
C CYS A 48 4.62 -5.47 -3.18
N GLY A 49 4.33 -5.39 -4.49
CA GLY A 49 5.35 -5.23 -5.50
C GLY A 49 6.46 -6.27 -5.39
N PRO A 50 7.75 -5.88 -5.52
CA PRO A 50 8.91 -6.75 -5.32
C PRO A 50 9.14 -7.21 -3.88
N GLY A 51 8.25 -6.90 -2.93
CA GLY A 51 8.17 -7.52 -1.62
C GLY A 51 9.16 -7.02 -0.56
N ARG A 52 9.68 -5.78 -0.68
CA ARG A 52 10.65 -5.22 0.27
C ARG A 52 10.13 -5.19 1.72
N HIS A 53 8.88 -4.79 1.92
CA HIS A 53 8.25 -4.72 3.25
C HIS A 53 8.04 -6.12 3.84
N VAL A 54 7.52 -7.05 3.04
CA VAL A 54 7.28 -8.44 3.47
C VAL A 54 8.59 -9.13 3.84
N ALA A 55 9.65 -8.95 3.04
CA ALA A 55 10.97 -9.51 3.33
C ALA A 55 11.53 -8.97 4.64
N TRP A 56 11.44 -7.66 4.86
CA TRP A 56 11.88 -7.01 6.09
C TRP A 56 11.12 -7.52 7.32
N LEU A 57 9.78 -7.57 7.26
CA LEU A 57 8.94 -8.10 8.34
C LEU A 57 9.28 -9.56 8.66
N THR A 58 9.48 -10.38 7.62
CA THR A 58 9.86 -11.79 7.78
C THR A 58 11.21 -11.92 8.48
N ALA A 59 12.20 -11.10 8.10
CA ALA A 59 13.51 -11.07 8.75
C ALA A 59 13.44 -10.61 10.21
N ALA A 60 12.47 -9.73 10.54
CA ALA A 60 12.17 -9.31 11.92
C ALA A 60 11.36 -10.35 12.71
N GLY A 61 11.03 -11.51 12.14
CA GLY A 61 10.23 -12.55 12.79
C GLY A 61 8.73 -12.24 12.86
N ILE A 62 8.24 -11.26 12.11
CA ILE A 62 6.82 -10.89 12.03
C ILE A 62 6.17 -11.64 10.87
N PRO A 63 5.17 -12.50 11.12
CA PRO A 63 4.45 -13.21 10.05
C PRO A 63 3.82 -12.22 9.07
N ALA A 64 4.19 -12.29 7.79
CA ALA A 64 3.68 -11.39 6.76
C ALA A 64 3.38 -12.15 5.46
N LEU A 65 2.38 -11.67 4.72
CA LEU A 65 2.02 -12.13 3.38
C LEU A 65 1.86 -10.90 2.48
N GLY A 66 2.52 -10.93 1.33
CA GLY A 66 2.29 -9.94 0.27
C GLY A 66 1.30 -10.47 -0.77
N ILE A 67 0.47 -9.56 -1.27
CA ILE A 67 -0.38 -9.84 -2.46
C ILE A 67 -0.15 -8.77 -3.52
N ASP A 68 -0.07 -9.19 -4.77
CA ASP A 68 0.06 -8.29 -5.92
C ASP A 68 -0.55 -8.95 -7.17
N VAL A 69 -1.10 -8.16 -8.08
CA VAL A 69 -1.67 -8.67 -9.35
C VAL A 69 -0.59 -8.97 -10.39
N SER A 70 0.60 -8.39 -10.26
CA SER A 70 1.73 -8.56 -11.17
C SER A 70 2.47 -9.86 -10.89
N ALA A 71 2.43 -10.80 -11.84
CA ALA A 71 3.19 -12.04 -11.74
C ALA A 71 4.71 -11.80 -11.64
N GLY A 72 5.23 -10.78 -12.34
CA GLY A 72 6.64 -10.41 -12.31
C GLY A 72 7.07 -9.86 -10.95
N ALA A 73 6.25 -8.99 -10.34
CA ALA A 73 6.50 -8.45 -9.02
C ALA A 73 6.50 -9.56 -7.95
N VAL A 74 5.51 -10.46 -7.99
CA VAL A 74 5.43 -11.62 -7.07
C VAL A 74 6.63 -12.56 -7.23
N ALA A 75 7.11 -12.79 -8.46
CA ALA A 75 8.30 -13.60 -8.68
C ALA A 75 9.55 -12.95 -8.04
N GLN A 76 9.71 -11.64 -8.17
CA GLN A 76 10.80 -10.88 -7.52
C GLN A 76 10.67 -10.90 -6.00
N ALA A 77 9.45 -10.72 -5.46
CA ALA A 77 9.20 -10.80 -4.03
C ALA A 77 9.63 -12.16 -3.44
N ARG A 78 9.27 -13.26 -4.11
CA ARG A 78 9.66 -14.62 -3.72
C ARG A 78 11.18 -14.83 -3.80
N ALA A 79 11.82 -14.30 -4.84
CA ALA A 79 13.28 -14.35 -4.99
C ALA A 79 14.00 -13.57 -3.87
N ARG A 80 13.36 -12.54 -3.31
CA ARG A 80 13.83 -11.75 -2.15
C ARG A 80 13.55 -12.45 -0.80
N GLY A 81 12.90 -13.63 -0.81
CA GLY A 81 12.53 -14.38 0.39
C GLY A 81 11.18 -13.97 1.00
N ALA A 82 10.43 -13.10 0.35
CA ALA A 82 9.10 -12.71 0.81
C ALA A 82 8.06 -13.79 0.49
N ARG A 83 7.17 -14.08 1.43
CA ARG A 83 5.97 -14.87 1.17
C ARG A 83 4.99 -14.00 0.39
N ALA A 84 4.76 -14.29 -0.88
CA ALA A 84 3.90 -13.49 -1.74
C ALA A 84 3.02 -14.34 -2.66
N HIS A 85 1.79 -13.85 -2.92
CA HIS A 85 0.84 -14.48 -3.83
C HIS A 85 0.41 -13.52 -4.93
N ARG A 86 0.24 -14.06 -6.15
CA ARG A 86 -0.43 -13.33 -7.20
C ARG A 86 -1.92 -13.35 -6.91
N GLN A 87 -2.44 -12.21 -6.41
CA GLN A 87 -3.81 -12.12 -5.92
C GLN A 87 -4.32 -10.68 -6.02
N CYS A 88 -5.57 -10.51 -6.44
CA CYS A 88 -6.28 -9.25 -6.33
C CYS A 88 -6.87 -9.11 -4.92
N VAL A 89 -6.71 -7.94 -4.29
CA VAL A 89 -7.25 -7.68 -2.93
C VAL A 89 -8.78 -7.80 -2.88
N PHE A 90 -9.46 -7.51 -3.99
CA PHE A 90 -10.92 -7.58 -4.09
C PHE A 90 -11.46 -9.01 -4.27
N GLU A 91 -10.59 -9.99 -4.50
CA GLU A 91 -10.95 -11.41 -4.60
C GLU A 91 -10.69 -12.12 -3.25
N PRO A 92 -11.21 -13.36 -3.06
CA PRO A 92 -10.92 -14.15 -1.86
C PRO A 92 -9.42 -14.34 -1.67
N ILE A 93 -8.89 -13.96 -0.51
CA ILE A 93 -7.48 -14.15 -0.17
C ILE A 93 -7.33 -15.53 0.47
N PRO A 94 -6.35 -16.36 0.01
CA PRO A 94 -6.17 -17.71 0.52
C PRO A 94 -5.50 -17.70 1.90
N ALA A 95 -6.23 -17.24 2.91
CA ALA A 95 -5.84 -17.33 4.30
C ALA A 95 -7.09 -17.12 5.17
N ASP A 96 -7.45 -18.13 5.96
CA ASP A 96 -8.52 -18.04 6.97
C ASP A 96 -8.04 -17.28 8.22
N LEU A 97 -7.34 -16.16 8.02
CA LEU A 97 -6.73 -15.38 9.08
C LEU A 97 -7.30 -13.97 9.09
N ALA A 98 -7.69 -13.50 10.26
CA ALA A 98 -7.94 -12.08 10.48
C ALA A 98 -6.59 -11.35 10.66
N TRP A 99 -6.30 -10.36 9.80
CA TRP A 99 -5.03 -9.65 9.77
C TRP A 99 -4.96 -8.61 10.90
N ARG A 100 -3.87 -8.62 11.66
CA ARG A 100 -3.66 -7.62 12.71
C ARG A 100 -3.12 -6.30 12.18
N THR A 101 -2.41 -6.35 11.07
CA THR A 101 -2.01 -5.16 10.32
C THR A 101 -2.22 -5.38 8.83
N ILE A 102 -2.79 -4.38 8.16
CA ILE A 102 -2.83 -4.31 6.71
C ILE A 102 -2.00 -3.10 6.29
N LEU A 103 -1.08 -3.28 5.34
CA LEU A 103 -0.25 -2.21 4.79
C LEU A 103 -0.84 -1.74 3.47
N LEU A 104 -0.97 -0.43 3.32
CA LEU A 104 -1.30 0.31 2.11
C LEU A 104 -0.24 1.40 1.91
N LEU A 105 1.03 1.00 1.80
CA LEU A 105 2.17 1.91 1.63
C LEU A 105 2.43 2.20 0.15
N ASP A 106 3.35 3.11 -0.15
CA ASP A 106 3.74 3.50 -1.53
C ASP A 106 2.54 3.98 -2.38
N GLY A 107 1.57 4.65 -1.75
CA GLY A 107 0.37 5.13 -2.42
C GLY A 107 -0.69 4.06 -2.70
N ASN A 108 -0.52 2.84 -2.17
CA ASN A 108 -1.42 1.70 -2.42
C ASN A 108 -2.86 1.90 -1.90
N LEU A 109 -3.12 2.93 -1.08
CA LEU A 109 -4.48 3.37 -0.78
C LEU A 109 -5.26 3.76 -2.06
N GLY A 110 -4.54 4.03 -3.16
CA GLY A 110 -5.10 4.32 -4.48
C GLY A 110 -5.50 3.11 -5.32
N ILE A 111 -5.20 1.89 -4.90
CA ILE A 111 -5.48 0.66 -5.67
C ILE A 111 -6.97 0.56 -6.03
N GLY A 112 -7.25 0.33 -7.32
CA GLY A 112 -8.61 0.20 -7.84
C GLY A 112 -9.31 1.54 -8.10
N GLY A 113 -8.70 2.68 -7.73
CA GLY A 113 -9.27 4.01 -7.92
C GLY A 113 -10.46 4.33 -7.00
N ASP A 114 -10.79 3.46 -6.08
CA ASP A 114 -11.88 3.62 -5.11
C ASP A 114 -11.39 3.32 -3.69
N PRO A 115 -10.85 4.31 -2.98
CA PRO A 115 -10.35 4.14 -1.62
C PRO A 115 -11.40 3.67 -0.62
N VAL A 116 -12.67 4.03 -0.82
CA VAL A 116 -13.77 3.58 0.07
C VAL A 116 -13.95 2.07 -0.05
N THR A 117 -14.10 1.57 -1.27
CA THR A 117 -14.23 0.12 -1.53
C THR A 117 -12.99 -0.66 -1.06
N LEU A 118 -11.78 -0.09 -1.24
CA LEU A 118 -10.55 -0.71 -0.75
C LEU A 118 -10.50 -0.78 0.77
N LEU A 119 -10.86 0.30 1.46
CA LEU A 119 -10.89 0.35 2.93
C LEU A 119 -11.97 -0.54 3.51
N ASP A 120 -13.13 -0.63 2.86
CA ASP A 120 -14.19 -1.59 3.24
C ASP A 120 -13.68 -3.03 3.16
N ARG A 121 -12.99 -3.36 2.06
CA ARG A 121 -12.34 -4.65 1.91
C ARG A 121 -11.29 -4.92 2.98
N CYS A 122 -10.45 -3.93 3.30
CA CYS A 122 -9.48 -4.02 4.40
C CYS A 122 -10.19 -4.24 5.74
N ALA A 123 -11.24 -3.49 6.02
CA ALA A 123 -12.02 -3.66 7.26
C ALA A 123 -12.60 -5.08 7.38
N ALA A 124 -13.09 -5.68 6.28
CA ALA A 124 -13.59 -7.05 6.28
C ALA A 124 -12.50 -8.11 6.57
N LEU A 125 -11.26 -7.83 6.20
CA LEU A 125 -10.10 -8.71 6.41
C LEU A 125 -9.42 -8.49 7.77
N LEU A 126 -9.68 -7.35 8.41
CA LEU A 126 -8.99 -6.92 9.60
C LEU A 126 -9.50 -7.62 10.85
N HIS A 127 -8.58 -8.05 11.72
CA HIS A 127 -8.92 -8.48 13.08
C HIS A 127 -9.64 -7.34 13.83
N PRO A 128 -10.59 -7.63 14.77
CA PRO A 128 -11.29 -6.57 15.52
C PRO A 128 -10.37 -5.51 16.16
N HIS A 129 -9.18 -5.92 16.63
CA HIS A 129 -8.16 -5.04 17.22
C HIS A 129 -7.00 -4.76 16.28
N GLY A 130 -7.20 -4.93 14.99
CA GLY A 130 -6.19 -4.66 13.96
C GLY A 130 -6.16 -3.19 13.51
N CYS A 131 -5.19 -2.87 12.68
CA CYS A 131 -5.09 -1.55 12.05
C CYS A 131 -4.67 -1.64 10.58
N VAL A 132 -5.05 -0.62 9.82
CA VAL A 132 -4.45 -0.32 8.52
C VAL A 132 -3.37 0.74 8.73
N LEU A 133 -2.18 0.51 8.20
CA LEU A 133 -1.13 1.52 8.06
C LEU A 133 -1.09 1.95 6.61
N ALA A 134 -1.50 3.17 6.34
CA ALA A 134 -1.61 3.71 4.99
C ALA A 134 -0.66 4.89 4.79
N GLU A 135 -0.03 4.96 3.61
CA GLU A 135 0.61 6.18 3.15
C GLU A 135 -0.41 7.05 2.44
N VAL A 136 -0.41 8.34 2.75
CA VAL A 136 -1.34 9.35 2.24
C VAL A 136 -0.58 10.52 1.65
N ALA A 137 -1.21 11.29 0.79
CA ALA A 137 -0.62 12.53 0.29
C ALA A 137 -0.59 13.61 1.39
N PRO A 138 0.35 14.57 1.32
CA PRO A 138 0.53 15.59 2.34
C PRO A 138 -0.69 16.49 2.51
N PRO A 139 -0.76 17.26 3.62
CA PRO A 139 -1.77 18.29 3.82
C PRO A 139 -1.78 19.30 2.66
N GLY A 140 -2.96 19.75 2.26
CA GLY A 140 -3.16 20.66 1.14
C GLY A 140 -3.06 20.01 -0.24
N ALA A 141 -2.64 18.74 -0.34
CA ALA A 141 -2.73 18.01 -1.58
C ALA A 141 -4.20 17.70 -1.91
N ARG A 142 -4.52 17.65 -3.21
CA ARG A 142 -5.86 17.32 -3.65
C ARG A 142 -6.05 15.82 -3.77
N SER A 143 -7.05 15.25 -3.09
CA SER A 143 -7.50 13.90 -3.39
C SER A 143 -8.13 13.84 -4.77
N ALA A 144 -7.76 12.84 -5.57
CA ALA A 144 -8.20 12.73 -6.96
C ALA A 144 -8.19 11.28 -7.44
N LEU A 145 -9.07 11.01 -8.43
CA LEU A 145 -9.09 9.76 -9.17
C LEU A 145 -8.33 9.95 -10.49
N HIS A 146 -7.57 8.95 -10.87
CA HIS A 146 -6.74 8.95 -12.06
C HIS A 146 -6.95 7.68 -12.88
N GLU A 147 -6.88 7.79 -14.20
CA GLU A 147 -6.45 6.67 -15.03
C GLU A 147 -4.93 6.75 -15.14
N ALA A 148 -4.25 5.75 -14.63
CA ALA A 148 -2.80 5.68 -14.56
C ALA A 148 -2.28 4.43 -15.25
N ARG A 149 -1.01 4.45 -15.62
CA ARG A 149 -0.28 3.28 -16.10
C ARG A 149 1.13 3.28 -15.56
N LEU A 150 1.66 2.10 -15.34
CA LEU A 150 3.06 1.93 -14.97
C LEU A 150 3.95 2.21 -16.18
N GLU A 151 4.99 2.99 -15.98
CA GLU A 151 6.11 3.15 -16.91
C GLU A 151 7.35 2.52 -16.28
N LEU A 152 7.96 1.56 -16.97
CA LEU A 152 9.15 0.86 -16.51
C LEU A 152 10.21 0.89 -17.61
N ASN A 153 11.31 1.61 -17.39
CA ASN A 153 12.38 1.77 -18.39
C ASN A 153 11.86 2.16 -19.79
N GLY A 154 10.88 3.07 -19.84
CA GLY A 154 10.22 3.52 -21.07
C GLY A 154 9.15 2.55 -21.63
N HIS A 155 8.97 1.38 -21.04
CA HIS A 155 7.87 0.47 -21.39
C HIS A 155 6.60 0.86 -20.64
N LEU A 156 5.50 0.98 -21.37
CA LEU A 156 4.21 1.42 -20.84
C LEU A 156 3.30 0.22 -20.62
N GLY A 157 2.82 0.07 -19.38
CA GLY A 157 1.82 -0.93 -19.01
C GLY A 157 0.39 -0.56 -19.43
N PRO A 158 -0.59 -1.44 -19.17
CA PRO A 158 -2.00 -1.13 -19.39
C PRO A 158 -2.47 -0.01 -18.47
N TRP A 159 -3.57 0.64 -18.85
CA TRP A 159 -4.26 1.62 -18.02
C TRP A 159 -5.03 0.94 -16.89
N PHE A 160 -5.01 1.54 -15.71
CA PHE A 160 -5.79 1.11 -14.54
C PHE A 160 -6.25 2.32 -13.73
N ALA A 161 -7.29 2.12 -12.93
CA ALA A 161 -7.79 3.14 -12.02
C ALA A 161 -6.90 3.24 -10.79
N TRP A 162 -6.57 4.48 -10.41
CA TRP A 162 -5.74 4.81 -9.26
C TRP A 162 -6.29 6.03 -8.54
N ALA A 163 -6.14 6.11 -7.22
CA ALA A 163 -6.51 7.29 -6.46
C ALA A 163 -5.31 7.88 -5.72
N THR A 164 -5.33 9.18 -5.51
CA THR A 164 -4.51 9.86 -4.50
C THR A 164 -5.44 10.30 -3.38
N VAL A 165 -5.08 10.05 -2.13
CA VAL A 165 -5.86 10.47 -0.96
C VAL A 165 -4.98 11.33 -0.07
N SER A 166 -5.40 12.57 0.17
CA SER A 166 -4.75 13.49 1.10
C SER A 166 -5.05 13.13 2.55
N VAL A 167 -4.12 13.45 3.42
CA VAL A 167 -4.34 13.36 4.87
C VAL A 167 -5.55 14.18 5.34
N ASP A 168 -5.86 15.27 4.65
CA ASP A 168 -7.00 16.13 4.99
C ASP A 168 -8.36 15.41 4.75
N ASP A 169 -8.38 14.49 3.79
CA ASP A 169 -9.60 13.81 3.35
C ASP A 169 -9.73 12.37 3.90
N ILE A 170 -8.68 11.82 4.55
CA ILE A 170 -8.62 10.41 4.95
C ILE A 170 -9.79 9.99 5.84
N THR A 171 -10.27 10.87 6.70
CA THR A 171 -11.44 10.61 7.55
C THR A 171 -12.70 10.40 6.72
N GLY A 172 -12.90 11.18 5.66
CA GLY A 172 -14.04 11.06 4.76
C GLY A 172 -14.03 9.74 3.99
N PHE A 173 -12.86 9.25 3.60
CA PHE A 173 -12.70 7.97 2.89
C PHE A 173 -12.80 6.76 3.83
N SER A 174 -12.37 6.86 5.08
CA SER A 174 -12.31 5.71 5.99
C SER A 174 -13.60 5.45 6.77
N ARG A 175 -14.36 6.50 7.11
CA ARG A 175 -15.60 6.38 7.89
C ARG A 175 -16.67 5.44 7.29
N PRO A 176 -16.94 5.45 5.97
CA PRO A 176 -17.92 4.53 5.38
C PRO A 176 -17.61 3.06 5.65
N SER A 177 -16.34 2.72 5.81
CA SER A 177 -15.86 1.35 6.12
C SER A 177 -15.82 1.03 7.62
N GLY A 178 -16.32 1.92 8.48
CA GLY A 178 -16.24 1.77 9.93
C GLY A 178 -14.81 1.91 10.47
N LEU A 179 -13.91 2.55 9.73
CA LEU A 179 -12.55 2.85 10.15
C LEU A 179 -12.39 4.35 10.43
N ALA A 180 -11.58 4.68 11.45
CA ALA A 180 -11.23 6.05 11.77
C ALA A 180 -9.73 6.21 11.93
N PRO A 181 -9.16 7.38 11.56
CA PRO A 181 -7.76 7.70 11.84
C PRO A 181 -7.54 7.82 13.35
N THR A 182 -6.63 7.02 13.89
CA THR A 182 -6.21 7.09 15.29
C THR A 182 -4.87 7.78 15.47
N ALA A 183 -4.09 7.89 14.39
CA ALA A 183 -2.88 8.68 14.31
C ALA A 183 -2.63 9.11 12.87
N VAL A 184 -2.05 10.28 12.71
CA VAL A 184 -1.50 10.80 11.46
C VAL A 184 -0.15 11.43 11.79
N TRP A 185 0.86 11.15 10.96
CA TRP A 185 2.22 11.69 11.18
C TRP A 185 2.98 11.83 9.88
N GLU A 186 4.01 12.66 9.93
CA GLU A 186 4.98 12.83 8.85
C GLU A 186 6.30 12.17 9.26
N ASP A 187 6.97 11.51 8.33
CA ASP A 187 8.30 10.96 8.52
C ASP A 187 9.07 10.95 7.18
N GLY A 188 10.20 11.62 7.14
CA GLY A 188 11.05 11.69 5.95
C GLY A 188 10.38 12.32 4.73
N GLY A 189 9.47 13.27 4.91
CA GLY A 189 8.70 13.91 3.85
C GLY A 189 7.50 13.10 3.37
N ARG A 190 7.22 11.96 4.01
CA ARG A 190 6.08 11.08 3.71
C ARG A 190 5.02 11.20 4.82
N TRP A 191 3.77 11.12 4.43
CA TRP A 191 2.65 11.19 5.36
C TRP A 191 1.98 9.83 5.51
N PHE A 192 1.68 9.49 6.74
CA PHE A 192 1.09 8.20 7.09
C PHE A 192 -0.14 8.38 7.97
N ALA A 193 -1.07 7.44 7.86
CA ALA A 193 -2.24 7.34 8.72
C ALA A 193 -2.36 5.93 9.28
N ARG A 194 -2.70 5.83 10.56
CA ARG A 194 -3.13 4.59 11.21
C ARG A 194 -4.65 4.62 11.33
N LEU A 195 -5.30 3.66 10.69
CA LEU A 195 -6.76 3.53 10.74
C LEU A 195 -7.12 2.30 11.58
N GLN A 196 -8.11 2.45 12.45
CA GLN A 196 -8.64 1.36 13.28
C GLN A 196 -10.16 1.39 13.23
N ARG A 197 -10.81 0.32 13.68
CA ARG A 197 -12.27 0.33 13.81
C ARG A 197 -12.70 1.46 14.72
N ASP A 198 -13.71 2.19 14.26
CA ASP A 198 -14.34 3.23 15.06
C ASP A 198 -15.15 2.56 16.19
N ASN A 199 -14.64 2.60 17.43
CA ASN A 199 -15.30 2.05 18.60
C ASN A 199 -16.35 3.00 19.17
N ALA A 200 -16.77 4.02 18.44
CA ALA A 200 -17.72 5.05 18.88
C ALA A 200 -19.20 4.66 18.62
N THR A 201 -19.51 3.36 18.64
CA THR A 201 -20.91 2.86 18.58
C THR A 201 -21.23 1.98 19.76
#